data_9eecf0066e1481c5a49b8b521a01f294
#
_entry.id   9eecf0066e1481c5a49b8b521a01f294
#
_cell.length_a   1.000
_cell.length_b   1.000
_cell.length_c   1.000
_cell.angle_alpha   90.00
_cell.angle_beta   90.00
_cell.angle_gamma   90.00
#
_symmetry.space_group_name_H-M   'P 1'
#
loop_
_entity.id
_entity.type
_entity.pdbx_description
1 polymer ?
#
loop_
_entity_poly.entity_id
_entity_poly.type
_entity_poly.pdbx_seq_one_letter_code
_entity_poly.pdbx_strand_id
1 'polypeptide(L)'
;MKKEINVFEHASEILSGVRRGALLTTCVDGKVNTMTISWGTLGIEWGRPIFITFVREHRLTHEMLDANPEFTVNVPTAASDLKIGGFCGMNSGRNVDKIREMQLTTEPAEEIGVPGIREYPITLECRVVYRQAQEPALIPEEINRRDYPQDVDSTAPLANRDYHTAYYGEIVKAYIITDD
;
A
#
# COMPACT_ATOMS: atom_id res chain seq x y z
N MET A 1 14.74 9.63 -13.90
CA MET A 1 15.80 9.25 -12.91
C MET A 1 15.19 8.94 -11.54
N LYS A 2 15.91 8.19 -10.67
CA LYS A 2 15.54 7.99 -9.27
C LYS A 2 16.47 8.80 -8.38
N LYS A 3 15.90 9.64 -7.52
CA LYS A 3 16.62 10.41 -6.53
C LYS A 3 16.37 9.82 -5.16
N GLU A 4 17.39 9.22 -4.56
CA GLU A 4 17.29 8.66 -3.20
C GLU A 4 16.92 9.73 -2.18
N ILE A 5 16.08 9.35 -1.21
CA ILE A 5 15.62 10.24 -0.14
C ILE A 5 15.75 9.58 1.24
N ASN A 6 15.89 10.42 2.27
CA ASN A 6 15.73 10.02 3.64
C ASN A 6 14.24 10.09 4.02
N VAL A 7 13.63 8.95 4.36
CA VAL A 7 12.20 8.86 4.66
C VAL A 7 11.78 9.73 5.85
N PHE A 8 12.66 9.98 6.80
CA PHE A 8 12.33 10.81 7.97
C PHE A 8 12.31 12.30 7.63
N GLU A 9 13.14 12.74 6.70
CA GLU A 9 13.12 14.11 6.19
C GLU A 9 11.87 14.37 5.34
N HIS A 10 11.33 13.33 4.69
CA HIS A 10 10.11 13.37 3.89
C HIS A 10 8.85 12.83 4.62
N ALA A 11 8.91 12.59 5.94
CA ALA A 11 7.84 11.92 6.67
C ALA A 11 6.48 12.64 6.56
N SER A 12 6.47 13.96 6.64
CA SER A 12 5.23 14.74 6.52
C SER A 12 4.60 14.60 5.13
N GLU A 13 5.41 14.61 4.07
CA GLU A 13 4.96 14.46 2.69
C GLU A 13 4.42 13.06 2.44
N ILE A 14 5.14 12.03 2.90
CA ILE A 14 4.75 10.62 2.81
C ILE A 14 3.40 10.40 3.51
N LEU A 15 3.26 10.81 4.78
CA LEU A 15 2.03 10.62 5.55
C LEU A 15 0.85 11.42 4.98
N SER A 16 1.09 12.63 4.50
CA SER A 16 0.08 13.43 3.82
C SER A 16 -0.39 12.78 2.52
N GLY A 17 0.52 12.18 1.77
CA GLY A 17 0.21 11.45 0.55
C GLY A 17 -0.54 10.14 0.83
N VAL A 18 -0.15 9.37 1.85
CA VAL A 18 -0.90 8.18 2.30
C VAL A 18 -2.34 8.55 2.65
N ARG A 19 -2.55 9.63 3.40
CA ARG A 19 -3.91 10.11 3.75
C ARG A 19 -4.75 10.45 2.52
N ARG A 20 -4.13 10.92 1.42
CA ARG A 20 -4.82 11.22 0.15
C ARG A 20 -5.09 9.98 -0.70
N GLY A 21 -4.45 8.87 -0.39
CA GLY A 21 -4.56 7.60 -1.11
C GLY A 21 -3.26 7.27 -1.84
N ALA A 22 -2.36 6.54 -1.17
CA ALA A 22 -1.17 5.97 -1.77
C ALA A 22 -1.47 4.61 -2.42
N LEU A 23 -0.60 4.15 -3.32
CA LEU A 23 -0.69 2.83 -3.91
C LEU A 23 0.22 1.86 -3.16
N LEU A 24 -0.36 0.72 -2.76
CA LEU A 24 0.36 -0.43 -2.24
C LEU A 24 0.48 -1.45 -3.38
N THR A 25 1.69 -1.67 -3.85
CA THR A 25 1.97 -2.55 -5.00
C THR A 25 2.64 -3.83 -4.52
N THR A 26 2.22 -4.95 -5.10
CA THR A 26 2.73 -6.30 -4.86
C THR A 26 3.01 -6.98 -6.20
N CYS A 27 3.90 -7.99 -6.20
CA CYS A 27 4.23 -8.78 -7.39
C CYS A 27 4.44 -10.24 -7.02
N VAL A 28 3.76 -11.15 -7.71
CA VAL A 28 3.95 -12.61 -7.57
C VAL A 28 4.01 -13.21 -8.96
N ASP A 29 5.04 -14.00 -9.24
CA ASP A 29 5.25 -14.66 -10.54
C ASP A 29 5.13 -13.71 -11.75
N GLY A 30 5.67 -12.49 -11.60
CA GLY A 30 5.61 -11.44 -12.62
C GLY A 30 4.27 -10.72 -12.75
N LYS A 31 3.24 -11.13 -12.03
CA LYS A 31 1.94 -10.44 -11.99
C LYS A 31 2.01 -9.31 -10.97
N VAL A 32 1.97 -8.07 -11.47
CA VAL A 32 1.91 -6.86 -10.65
C VAL A 32 0.46 -6.54 -10.31
N ASN A 33 0.17 -6.23 -9.06
CA ASN A 33 -1.10 -5.71 -8.60
C ASN A 33 -0.88 -4.50 -7.70
N THR A 34 -1.75 -3.53 -7.78
CA THR A 34 -1.74 -2.37 -6.89
C THR A 34 -3.12 -2.11 -6.30
N MET A 35 -3.17 -1.62 -5.06
CA MET A 35 -4.40 -1.19 -4.40
C MET A 35 -4.16 0.13 -3.69
N THR A 36 -5.23 0.87 -3.44
CA THR A 36 -5.14 2.11 -2.68
C THR A 36 -5.18 1.83 -1.19
N ILE A 37 -4.29 2.50 -0.48
CA ILE A 37 -4.28 2.58 0.98
C ILE A 37 -4.42 4.04 1.40
N SER A 38 -5.19 4.30 2.46
CA SER A 38 -5.28 5.61 3.13
C SER A 38 -4.89 5.51 4.61
N TRP A 39 -4.54 4.33 5.05
CA TRP A 39 -4.06 4.02 6.39
C TRP A 39 -2.66 3.42 6.31
N GLY A 40 -1.78 3.91 7.15
CA GLY A 40 -0.41 3.47 7.28
C GLY A 40 0.33 4.29 8.32
N THR A 41 1.41 3.76 8.82
CA THR A 41 2.29 4.44 9.77
C THR A 41 3.73 4.37 9.31
N LEU A 42 4.48 5.45 9.51
CA LEU A 42 5.92 5.52 9.28
C LEU A 42 6.58 5.74 10.64
N GLY A 43 7.57 4.93 10.95
CA GLY A 43 8.26 5.04 12.23
C GLY A 43 9.54 4.24 12.30
N ILE A 44 9.97 3.98 13.53
CA ILE A 44 11.18 3.23 13.82
C ILE A 44 10.81 2.06 14.73
N GLU A 45 11.18 0.85 14.35
CA GLU A 45 11.11 -0.33 15.20
C GLU A 45 12.35 -1.20 14.94
N TRP A 46 12.86 -1.84 15.98
CA TRP A 46 14.12 -2.61 15.95
C TRP A 46 15.32 -1.81 15.40
N GLY A 47 15.30 -0.47 15.58
CA GLY A 47 16.34 0.42 15.04
C GLY A 47 16.33 0.58 13.52
N ARG A 48 15.22 0.22 12.84
CA ARG A 48 15.04 0.26 11.39
C ARG A 48 13.90 1.19 11.00
N PRO A 49 13.96 1.82 9.82
CA PRO A 49 12.81 2.54 9.28
C PRO A 49 11.72 1.52 8.88
N ILE A 50 10.53 1.69 9.45
CA ILE A 50 9.39 0.78 9.22
C ILE A 50 8.21 1.56 8.66
N PHE A 51 7.58 1.00 7.62
CA PHE A 51 6.25 1.38 7.19
C PHE A 51 5.28 0.24 7.50
N ILE A 52 4.25 0.53 8.31
CA ILE A 52 3.18 -0.44 8.58
C ILE A 52 2.02 -0.13 7.66
N THR A 53 1.63 -1.10 6.85
CA THR A 53 0.42 -1.05 6.02
C THR A 53 -0.64 -1.99 6.56
N PHE A 54 -1.91 -1.64 6.36
CA PHE A 54 -3.06 -2.41 6.82
C PHE A 54 -3.84 -2.93 5.61
N VAL A 55 -3.91 -4.26 5.47
CA VAL A 55 -4.54 -4.92 4.32
C VAL A 55 -5.67 -5.82 4.81
N ARG A 56 -6.89 -5.61 4.28
CA ARG A 56 -8.04 -6.46 4.60
C ARG A 56 -7.87 -7.86 4.05
N GLU A 57 -8.34 -8.87 4.77
CA GLU A 57 -8.15 -10.29 4.44
C GLU A 57 -8.67 -10.67 3.05
N HIS A 58 -9.78 -10.10 2.60
CA HIS A 58 -10.35 -10.43 1.28
C HIS A 58 -9.63 -9.77 0.10
N ARG A 59 -8.69 -8.84 0.31
CA ARG A 59 -7.96 -8.18 -0.78
C ARG A 59 -6.98 -9.15 -1.43
N LEU A 60 -6.88 -9.11 -2.78
CA LEU A 60 -5.86 -9.89 -3.51
C LEU A 60 -4.44 -9.59 -2.99
N THR A 61 -4.19 -8.35 -2.60
CA THR A 61 -2.91 -7.92 -2.03
C THR A 61 -2.53 -8.71 -0.77
N HIS A 62 -3.51 -9.14 0.05
CA HIS A 62 -3.25 -9.99 1.22
C HIS A 62 -2.66 -11.34 0.80
N GLU A 63 -3.29 -12.03 -0.15
CA GLU A 63 -2.79 -13.29 -0.69
C GLU A 63 -1.41 -13.13 -1.34
N MET A 64 -1.20 -12.03 -2.06
CA MET A 64 0.07 -11.76 -2.71
C MET A 64 1.20 -11.51 -1.70
N LEU A 65 0.92 -10.82 -0.58
CA LEU A 65 1.89 -10.61 0.49
C LEU A 65 2.21 -11.90 1.26
N ASP A 66 1.29 -12.84 1.32
CA ASP A 66 1.54 -14.16 1.89
C ASP A 66 2.44 -15.01 0.99
N ALA A 67 2.36 -14.83 -0.33
CA ALA A 67 3.17 -15.54 -1.31
C ALA A 67 4.55 -14.87 -1.53
N ASN A 68 4.60 -13.54 -1.56
CA ASN A 68 5.83 -12.75 -1.67
C ASN A 68 5.80 -11.61 -0.64
N PRO A 69 6.58 -11.67 0.45
CA PRO A 69 6.56 -10.70 1.53
C PRO A 69 7.31 -9.40 1.19
N GLU A 70 7.15 -8.89 -0.01
CA GLU A 70 7.70 -7.63 -0.49
C GLU A 70 6.60 -6.73 -1.05
N PHE A 71 6.73 -5.43 -0.87
CA PHE A 71 5.81 -4.44 -1.44
C PHE A 71 6.48 -3.10 -1.67
N THR A 72 5.91 -2.30 -2.58
CA THR A 72 6.22 -0.88 -2.65
C THR A 72 5.03 -0.04 -2.19
N VAL A 73 5.33 1.08 -1.54
CA VAL A 73 4.36 2.16 -1.30
C VAL A 73 4.68 3.30 -2.23
N ASN A 74 3.75 3.60 -3.13
CA ASN A 74 3.90 4.70 -4.07
C ASN A 74 3.00 5.84 -3.63
N VAL A 75 3.61 6.96 -3.25
CA VAL A 75 2.94 8.08 -2.60
C VAL A 75 2.71 9.19 -3.61
N PRO A 76 1.45 9.71 -3.73
CA PRO A 76 1.15 10.79 -4.66
C PRO A 76 1.70 12.13 -4.16
N THR A 77 2.17 12.93 -5.09
CA THR A 77 2.49 14.36 -4.88
C THR A 77 1.29 15.24 -5.23
N ALA A 78 1.46 16.56 -5.13
CA ALA A 78 0.44 17.51 -5.55
C ALA A 78 0.14 17.47 -7.06
N ALA A 79 1.10 16.99 -7.86
CA ALA A 79 0.96 16.86 -9.33
C ALA A 79 0.31 15.52 -9.77
N SER A 80 0.17 14.56 -8.87
CA SER A 80 -0.37 13.23 -9.21
C SER A 80 -1.88 13.25 -9.47
N ASP A 81 -2.34 12.45 -10.45
CA ASP A 81 -3.77 12.26 -10.70
C ASP A 81 -4.37 11.31 -9.65
N LEU A 82 -5.17 11.85 -8.74
CA LEU A 82 -5.83 11.07 -7.68
C LEU A 82 -6.93 10.12 -8.18
N LYS A 83 -7.36 10.23 -9.46
CA LYS A 83 -8.29 9.26 -10.06
C LYS A 83 -7.70 7.86 -10.10
N ILE A 84 -6.37 7.74 -10.23
CA ILE A 84 -5.63 6.47 -10.16
C ILE A 84 -5.94 5.77 -8.83
N GLY A 85 -5.78 6.48 -7.71
CA GLY A 85 -6.10 5.95 -6.39
C GLY A 85 -7.56 5.54 -6.25
N GLY A 86 -8.50 6.36 -6.75
CA GLY A 86 -9.92 6.04 -6.76
C GLY A 86 -10.20 4.72 -7.49
N PHE A 87 -9.69 4.56 -8.71
CA PHE A 87 -9.87 3.35 -9.50
C PHE A 87 -9.23 2.11 -8.84
N CYS A 88 -7.97 2.23 -8.38
CA CYS A 88 -7.23 1.13 -7.78
C CYS A 88 -7.84 0.66 -6.44
N GLY A 89 -8.49 1.55 -5.70
CA GLY A 89 -9.18 1.23 -4.45
C GLY A 89 -10.52 0.51 -4.65
N MET A 90 -11.27 0.86 -5.70
CA MET A 90 -12.62 0.35 -5.95
C MET A 90 -12.64 -0.96 -6.74
N ASN A 91 -11.60 -1.29 -7.48
CA ASN A 91 -11.55 -2.46 -8.32
C ASN A 91 -10.65 -3.56 -7.73
N SER A 92 -11.07 -4.83 -7.88
CA SER A 92 -10.27 -5.97 -7.47
C SER A 92 -9.30 -6.36 -8.58
N GLY A 93 -8.02 -6.59 -8.23
CA GLY A 93 -7.02 -7.14 -9.15
C GLY A 93 -7.28 -8.60 -9.59
N ARG A 94 -8.31 -9.26 -9.00
CA ARG A 94 -8.80 -10.55 -9.48
C ARG A 94 -9.56 -10.41 -10.81
N ASN A 95 -10.25 -9.28 -11.00
CA ASN A 95 -11.16 -9.07 -12.11
C ASN A 95 -10.63 -8.07 -13.14
N VAL A 96 -9.71 -7.19 -12.73
CA VAL A 96 -9.23 -6.07 -13.54
C VAL A 96 -7.71 -5.97 -13.47
N ASP A 97 -7.05 -5.90 -14.61
CA ASP A 97 -5.65 -5.52 -14.72
C ASP A 97 -5.55 -3.99 -14.58
N LYS A 98 -5.33 -3.53 -13.37
CA LYS A 98 -5.30 -2.10 -13.03
C LYS A 98 -4.13 -1.35 -13.68
N ILE A 99 -3.00 -2.04 -13.85
CA ILE A 99 -1.81 -1.46 -14.50
C ILE A 99 -2.17 -1.09 -15.93
N ARG A 100 -2.76 -2.03 -16.66
CA ARG A 100 -3.17 -1.81 -18.05
C ARG A 100 -4.33 -0.82 -18.18
N GLU A 101 -5.39 -0.98 -17.37
CA GLU A 101 -6.60 -0.13 -17.49
C GLU A 101 -6.31 1.35 -17.17
N MET A 102 -5.43 1.61 -16.22
CA MET A 102 -5.04 2.96 -15.86
C MET A 102 -3.76 3.43 -16.57
N GLN A 103 -3.23 2.62 -17.50
CA GLN A 103 -2.00 2.91 -18.25
C GLN A 103 -0.83 3.29 -17.34
N LEU A 104 -0.69 2.58 -16.21
CA LEU A 104 0.35 2.86 -15.22
C LEU A 104 1.71 2.38 -15.71
N THR A 105 2.72 3.17 -15.44
CA THR A 105 4.11 2.86 -15.75
C THR A 105 4.78 2.22 -14.53
N THR A 106 5.16 0.95 -14.67
CA THR A 106 5.94 0.27 -13.64
C THR A 106 7.41 0.65 -13.75
N GLU A 107 8.02 0.98 -12.61
CA GLU A 107 9.45 1.27 -12.48
C GLU A 107 10.14 0.13 -11.75
N PRO A 108 11.15 -0.52 -12.32
CA PRO A 108 11.90 -1.58 -11.64
C PRO A 108 12.41 -1.10 -10.28
N ALA A 109 12.25 -1.92 -9.25
CA ALA A 109 12.82 -1.63 -7.93
C ALA A 109 14.35 -1.76 -7.94
N GLU A 110 15.02 -1.25 -6.91
CA GLU A 110 16.48 -1.33 -6.76
C GLU A 110 16.89 -2.46 -5.81
N GLU A 111 16.10 -2.71 -4.75
CA GLU A 111 16.45 -3.66 -3.69
C GLU A 111 15.50 -4.85 -3.56
N ILE A 112 14.30 -4.78 -4.15
CA ILE A 112 13.26 -5.82 -4.05
C ILE A 112 12.75 -6.24 -5.44
N GLY A 113 11.93 -7.29 -5.48
CA GLY A 113 11.32 -7.78 -6.73
C GLY A 113 10.01 -7.09 -7.14
N VAL A 114 9.52 -6.13 -6.36
CA VAL A 114 8.23 -5.46 -6.60
C VAL A 114 8.45 -4.07 -7.16
N PRO A 115 7.91 -3.75 -8.36
CA PRO A 115 8.14 -2.46 -8.99
C PRO A 115 7.42 -1.31 -8.27
N GLY A 116 7.93 -0.08 -8.46
CA GLY A 116 7.21 1.15 -8.17
C GLY A 116 6.23 1.52 -9.28
N ILE A 117 5.41 2.55 -9.03
CA ILE A 117 4.47 3.15 -9.99
C ILE A 117 4.87 4.61 -10.21
N ARG A 118 5.26 4.96 -11.44
CA ARG A 118 5.82 6.29 -11.79
C ARG A 118 4.86 7.44 -11.51
N GLU A 119 3.57 7.24 -11.75
CA GLU A 119 2.53 8.27 -11.57
C GLU A 119 2.36 8.73 -10.12
N TYR A 120 2.86 7.91 -9.17
CA TYR A 120 2.95 8.25 -7.75
C TYR A 120 4.44 8.17 -7.33
N PRO A 121 5.19 9.26 -7.55
CA PRO A 121 6.65 9.19 -7.72
C PRO A 121 7.45 8.91 -6.45
N ILE A 122 6.93 9.19 -5.25
CA ILE A 122 7.65 8.87 -4.02
C ILE A 122 7.45 7.38 -3.76
N THR A 123 8.55 6.61 -3.82
CA THR A 123 8.52 5.15 -3.69
C THR A 123 9.27 4.71 -2.44
N LEU A 124 8.62 3.86 -1.64
CA LEU A 124 9.23 3.13 -0.54
C LEU A 124 9.28 1.65 -0.92
N GLU A 125 10.46 1.05 -0.98
CA GLU A 125 10.65 -0.39 -1.18
C GLU A 125 10.72 -1.07 0.18
N CYS A 126 9.84 -2.04 0.43
CA CYS A 126 9.65 -2.63 1.75
C CYS A 126 9.75 -4.16 1.71
N ARG A 127 10.44 -4.74 2.70
CA ARG A 127 10.40 -6.18 3.02
C ARG A 127 9.63 -6.39 4.31
N VAL A 128 8.65 -7.28 4.29
CA VAL A 128 7.88 -7.62 5.48
C VAL A 128 8.77 -8.34 6.48
N VAL A 129 8.93 -7.78 7.66
CA VAL A 129 9.71 -8.35 8.77
C VAL A 129 8.81 -8.92 9.87
N TYR A 130 7.56 -8.47 9.93
CA TYR A 130 6.55 -8.94 10.87
C TYR A 130 5.15 -8.70 10.34
N ARG A 131 4.19 -9.53 10.72
CA ARG A 131 2.76 -9.31 10.44
C ARG A 131 1.90 -9.72 11.61
N GLN A 132 0.76 -9.06 11.76
CA GLN A 132 -0.20 -9.36 12.83
C GLN A 132 -1.62 -9.07 12.35
N ALA A 133 -2.50 -10.05 12.40
CA ALA A 133 -3.93 -9.83 12.25
C ALA A 133 -4.46 -8.99 13.41
N GLN A 134 -5.38 -8.06 13.11
CA GLN A 134 -6.05 -7.31 14.16
C GLN A 134 -6.94 -8.23 14.99
N GLU A 135 -6.93 -8.05 16.31
CA GLU A 135 -7.80 -8.75 17.25
C GLU A 135 -9.06 -7.91 17.47
N PRO A 136 -10.24 -8.34 16.93
CA PRO A 136 -11.48 -7.55 17.02
C PRO A 136 -11.89 -7.16 18.43
N ALA A 137 -11.63 -8.06 19.39
CA ALA A 137 -12.02 -7.84 20.79
C ALA A 137 -11.22 -6.71 21.47
N LEU A 138 -10.08 -6.33 20.90
CA LEU A 138 -9.23 -5.25 21.42
C LEU A 138 -9.52 -3.90 20.76
N ILE A 139 -10.36 -3.86 19.73
CA ILE A 139 -10.74 -2.63 19.04
C ILE A 139 -11.96 -2.01 19.73
N PRO A 140 -11.95 -0.71 20.08
CA PRO A 140 -13.10 -0.04 20.65
C PRO A 140 -14.37 -0.21 19.79
N GLU A 141 -15.51 -0.40 20.44
CA GLU A 141 -16.79 -0.70 19.76
C GLU A 141 -17.19 0.37 18.74
N GLU A 142 -16.92 1.62 19.01
CA GLU A 142 -17.18 2.74 18.10
C GLU A 142 -16.40 2.65 16.80
N ILE A 143 -15.12 2.19 16.86
CA ILE A 143 -14.28 1.95 15.69
C ILE A 143 -14.77 0.71 14.94
N ASN A 144 -15.09 -0.38 15.67
CA ASN A 144 -15.63 -1.60 15.06
C ASN A 144 -16.91 -1.31 14.26
N ARG A 145 -17.87 -0.57 14.85
CA ARG A 145 -19.11 -0.21 14.16
C ARG A 145 -18.91 0.64 12.92
N ARG A 146 -17.97 1.59 12.98
CA ARG A 146 -17.72 2.53 11.88
C ARG A 146 -16.90 1.90 10.74
N ASP A 147 -15.82 1.20 11.08
CA ASP A 147 -14.81 0.79 10.11
C ASP A 147 -14.87 -0.71 9.76
N TYR A 148 -15.58 -1.51 10.57
CA TYR A 148 -15.76 -2.96 10.42
C TYR A 148 -17.22 -3.40 10.63
N PRO A 149 -18.20 -2.77 9.95
CA PRO A 149 -19.60 -3.10 10.12
C PRO A 149 -19.87 -4.57 9.76
N GLN A 150 -20.54 -5.32 10.64
CA GLN A 150 -20.80 -6.76 10.44
C GLN A 150 -22.13 -7.04 9.73
N ASP A 151 -22.98 -6.04 9.59
CA ASP A 151 -24.31 -6.08 8.97
C ASP A 151 -24.32 -5.75 7.47
N VAL A 152 -23.13 -5.67 6.85
CA VAL A 152 -22.97 -5.40 5.41
C VAL A 152 -22.53 -6.65 4.65
N ASP A 153 -22.81 -6.69 3.34
CA ASP A 153 -22.36 -7.77 2.48
C ASP A 153 -20.82 -7.72 2.34
N SER A 154 -20.17 -8.82 2.71
CA SER A 154 -18.71 -8.94 2.63
C SER A 154 -18.16 -8.97 1.20
N THR A 155 -18.99 -9.21 0.20
CA THR A 155 -18.60 -9.30 -1.21
C THR A 155 -18.57 -7.94 -1.92
N ALA A 156 -19.26 -6.95 -1.38
CA ALA A 156 -19.27 -5.61 -1.96
C ALA A 156 -17.89 -4.95 -1.83
N PRO A 157 -17.38 -4.25 -2.87
CA PRO A 157 -16.05 -3.64 -2.85
C PRO A 157 -15.78 -2.67 -1.69
N LEU A 158 -16.85 -2.06 -1.15
CA LEU A 158 -16.77 -1.11 -0.04
C LEU A 158 -17.39 -1.63 1.26
N ALA A 159 -17.69 -2.91 1.34
CA ALA A 159 -18.37 -3.51 2.48
C ALA A 159 -17.58 -3.41 3.80
N ASN A 160 -16.27 -3.44 3.74
CA ASN A 160 -15.36 -3.21 4.87
C ASN A 160 -15.67 -4.05 6.13
N ARG A 161 -16.23 -5.24 5.94
CA ARG A 161 -16.63 -6.13 7.04
C ARG A 161 -15.44 -6.81 7.69
N ASP A 162 -14.48 -7.25 6.89
CA ASP A 162 -13.29 -7.97 7.32
C ASP A 162 -12.24 -7.04 7.96
N TYR A 163 -11.50 -7.60 8.89
CA TYR A 163 -10.43 -6.90 9.60
C TYR A 163 -9.17 -6.80 8.75
N HIS A 164 -8.20 -6.05 9.24
CA HIS A 164 -6.92 -5.92 8.58
C HIS A 164 -5.86 -6.83 9.21
N THR A 165 -4.91 -7.24 8.39
CA THR A 165 -3.60 -7.66 8.86
C THR A 165 -2.65 -6.47 8.72
N ALA A 166 -1.93 -6.15 9.79
CA ALA A 166 -0.82 -5.19 9.78
C ALA A 166 0.43 -5.88 9.25
N TYR A 167 1.02 -5.34 8.19
CA TYR A 167 2.29 -5.79 7.63
C TYR A 167 3.35 -4.74 7.92
N TYR A 168 4.36 -5.13 8.68
CA TYR A 168 5.49 -4.29 9.06
C TYR A 168 6.59 -4.45 8.02
N GLY A 169 6.72 -3.48 7.14
CA GLY A 169 7.73 -3.46 6.09
C GLY A 169 8.95 -2.64 6.52
N GLU A 170 10.12 -3.29 6.61
CA GLU A 170 11.38 -2.56 6.65
C GLU A 170 11.56 -1.82 5.34
N ILE A 171 11.73 -0.50 5.41
CA ILE A 171 12.03 0.31 4.25
C ILE A 171 13.51 0.11 3.91
N VAL A 172 13.76 -0.67 2.86
CA VAL A 172 15.13 -1.01 2.42
C VAL A 172 15.67 0.01 1.40
N LYS A 173 14.78 0.72 0.73
CA LYS A 173 15.10 1.80 -0.21
C LYS A 173 13.97 2.81 -0.30
N ALA A 174 14.29 4.08 -0.48
CA ALA A 174 13.31 5.12 -0.76
C ALA A 174 13.85 6.14 -1.75
N TYR A 175 13.02 6.54 -2.72
CA TYR A 175 13.40 7.50 -3.77
C TYR A 175 12.19 8.24 -4.34
N ILE A 176 12.49 9.34 -5.03
CA ILE A 176 11.54 10.06 -5.87
C ILE A 176 11.90 9.80 -7.34
N ILE A 177 10.92 9.37 -8.13
CA ILE A 177 11.05 9.21 -9.58
C ILE A 177 10.90 10.59 -10.23
N THR A 178 11.87 10.99 -11.05
CA THR A 178 11.86 12.25 -11.78
C THR A 178 11.90 11.99 -13.29
N ASP A 179 11.42 12.96 -14.08
CA ASP A 179 11.35 12.87 -15.55
C ASP A 179 12.64 13.30 -16.26
N ASP A 180 13.71 13.57 -15.53
CA ASP A 180 15.02 14.00 -16.07
C ASP A 180 15.82 12.83 -16.67
#